data_06c861a6b0773f0527e430e3120a1d82
#
_entry.id   06c861a6b0773f0527e430e3120a1d82
#
_cell.length_a   1.000
_cell.length_b   1.000
_cell.length_c   1.000
_cell.angle_alpha   90.00
_cell.angle_beta   90.00
_cell.angle_gamma   90.00
#
_symmetry.space_group_name_H-M   'P 1'
#
loop_
_entity.id
_entity.type
_entity.pdbx_description
1 polymer ?
#
loop_
_entity_poly.entity_id
_entity_poly.type
_entity_poly.pdbx_seq_one_letter_code
_entity_poly.pdbx_strand_id
1 'polypeptide(L)'
;STLFFFNDTATTEIYTLSLHDALPILYTITPKKRIEVKDIRLVLPVRNEIGTYFLGMGLPGQATPQQYDGKWDAPEKTVNNFGVSIPTSKEQQWLWPFDSFWIGNEHAGIHCEFRGSTYSGPLLNLYRPAYPESWFNGGKGGFSIRKEADGVKAVAYSGARTLETDQSITFDFAMIVTPVKPLNMKSQFTDRYYHNGPKPTPTQADIDAGVRIINVHQGNGYNPFINYPFLTVDKIKEFTKEWHARGCKVKIYYTLRELSNATAEIWAIRSLGHEILRGGDGGGFPWCREHFVTDYTPQWYEHFDYTNEQGITADASILTAEGDSRWYNYYIEGLRWMVQNLDIDGIYLDDVSFDRRILKRMRRAMESVKQGCLIDLHSNTGFSRGPANQYTEFFPYVDKLWFGESFLYDKMTPANWLVESSGIPFGLTGDMLYRGGNAWLGMQYGMTVRYPWYTEGVNCDPRQVWKVWDSFGIADAAMLGFWEEHPAVSTSDEAVKVTAYRKPGKVLLSLGNYSDEVKTIKLNIDWEQTGLDPQQVKLMAPGIPDMQQATEWDINAPIVTAPRKGWLIYIIPK
;
A
#
# COMPACT_ATOMS: atom_id res chain seq x y z
N SER A 1 5.96 -18.52 -30.97
CA SER A 1 7.29 -18.41 -30.35
C SER A 1 7.08 -18.14 -28.87
N THR A 2 7.59 -19.02 -28.03
CA THR A 2 7.60 -18.87 -26.57
C THR A 2 8.88 -18.13 -26.22
N LEU A 3 8.77 -17.00 -25.52
CA LEU A 3 9.95 -16.31 -25.00
C LEU A 3 10.32 -16.91 -23.66
N PHE A 4 11.54 -17.43 -23.57
CA PHE A 4 12.20 -17.79 -22.32
C PHE A 4 13.22 -16.73 -21.98
N PHE A 5 13.14 -16.15 -20.81
CA PHE A 5 14.22 -15.38 -20.23
C PHE A 5 14.76 -16.14 -19.04
N PHE A 6 16.03 -16.48 -19.11
CA PHE A 6 17.08 -16.42 -18.09
C PHE A 6 18.31 -17.16 -18.62
N ASN A 7 19.36 -16.40 -18.88
CA ASN A 7 20.69 -16.96 -19.09
C ASN A 7 21.64 -16.31 -18.07
N ASP A 8 22.32 -17.12 -17.31
CA ASP A 8 23.04 -16.82 -16.07
C ASP A 8 24.19 -15.80 -16.15
N THR A 9 24.60 -15.35 -17.30
CA THR A 9 25.78 -14.49 -17.48
C THR A 9 25.50 -12.99 -17.62
N ALA A 10 24.24 -12.59 -17.86
CA ALA A 10 23.84 -11.17 -17.94
C ALA A 10 23.36 -10.59 -16.61
N THR A 11 23.24 -11.41 -15.57
CA THR A 11 22.59 -11.09 -14.32
C THR A 11 23.43 -10.23 -13.38
N THR A 12 24.76 -10.30 -13.44
CA THR A 12 25.60 -9.69 -12.40
C THR A 12 25.77 -8.18 -12.56
N GLU A 13 25.73 -7.63 -13.75
CA GLU A 13 25.86 -6.18 -13.96
C GLU A 13 24.51 -5.43 -13.93
N ILE A 14 23.41 -6.09 -14.22
CA ILE A 14 22.06 -5.53 -14.11
C ILE A 14 21.64 -5.41 -12.64
N TYR A 15 22.09 -6.30 -11.76
CA TYR A 15 21.75 -6.33 -10.34
C TYR A 15 22.25 -5.12 -9.54
N THR A 16 23.31 -4.46 -9.96
CA THR A 16 23.88 -3.33 -9.22
C THR A 16 23.23 -1.97 -9.50
N LEU A 17 22.43 -1.84 -10.54
CA LEU A 17 21.84 -0.56 -10.94
C LEU A 17 20.30 -0.49 -10.90
N SER A 18 19.55 -1.58 -10.73
CA SER A 18 18.10 -1.58 -10.93
C SER A 18 17.26 -2.51 -10.05
N LEU A 19 17.79 -3.07 -8.98
CA LEU A 19 17.02 -3.95 -8.07
C LEU A 19 15.76 -3.29 -7.45
N HIS A 20 15.58 -1.99 -7.65
CA HIS A 20 14.50 -1.20 -7.09
C HIS A 20 13.61 -0.52 -8.13
N ASP A 21 13.84 -0.75 -9.43
CA ASP A 21 13.02 -0.16 -10.50
C ASP A 21 12.25 -1.24 -11.26
N ALA A 22 11.00 -0.96 -11.64
CA ALA A 22 10.31 -1.77 -12.62
C ALA A 22 11.07 -1.72 -13.94
N LEU A 23 11.31 -2.88 -14.55
CA LEU A 23 11.94 -2.99 -15.85
C LEU A 23 10.87 -2.87 -16.95
N PRO A 24 10.74 -1.72 -17.64
CA PRO A 24 9.88 -1.63 -18.81
C PRO A 24 10.46 -2.48 -19.93
N ILE A 25 9.64 -3.32 -20.51
CA ILE A 25 10.01 -4.22 -21.60
C ILE A 25 9.12 -3.93 -22.78
N LEU A 26 9.72 -3.47 -23.86
CA LEU A 26 9.05 -3.24 -25.13
C LEU A 26 9.46 -4.35 -26.11
N TYR A 27 8.53 -5.23 -26.40
CA TYR A 27 8.76 -6.30 -27.36
C TYR A 27 8.05 -5.99 -28.67
N THR A 28 8.84 -5.62 -29.68
CA THR A 28 8.32 -5.22 -31.01
C THR A 28 8.52 -6.33 -32.04
N ILE A 29 7.45 -6.68 -32.74
CA ILE A 29 7.45 -7.64 -33.83
C ILE A 29 7.20 -6.88 -35.14
N THR A 30 8.15 -6.98 -36.08
CA THR A 30 8.02 -6.42 -37.43
C THR A 30 8.08 -7.56 -38.45
N PRO A 31 6.95 -8.06 -38.95
CA PRO A 31 6.93 -9.19 -39.85
C PRO A 31 7.45 -8.79 -41.24
N LYS A 32 8.28 -9.63 -41.87
CA LYS A 32 8.80 -9.44 -43.23
C LYS A 32 7.85 -9.93 -44.34
N LYS A 33 6.77 -10.59 -43.93
CA LYS A 33 5.66 -11.01 -44.77
C LYS A 33 4.39 -11.08 -43.96
N ARG A 34 3.24 -11.00 -44.57
CA ARG A 34 1.96 -11.22 -43.92
C ARG A 34 1.93 -12.61 -43.24
N ILE A 35 1.63 -12.65 -41.96
CA ILE A 35 1.62 -13.87 -41.16
C ILE A 35 0.33 -13.92 -40.34
N GLU A 36 -0.33 -15.06 -40.35
CA GLU A 36 -1.42 -15.37 -39.40
C GLU A 36 -0.84 -16.12 -38.20
N VAL A 37 -1.00 -15.54 -37.01
CA VAL A 37 -0.56 -16.16 -35.77
C VAL A 37 -1.77 -16.55 -34.94
N LYS A 38 -1.71 -17.74 -34.34
CA LYS A 38 -2.79 -18.23 -33.46
C LYS A 38 -2.80 -17.48 -32.13
N ASP A 39 -1.64 -17.06 -31.69
CA ASP A 39 -1.48 -16.38 -30.41
C ASP A 39 -0.06 -15.82 -30.24
N ILE A 40 0.08 -14.78 -29.37
CA ILE A 40 1.35 -14.29 -28.86
C ILE A 40 1.20 -14.27 -27.34
N ARG A 41 2.14 -14.90 -26.61
CA ARG A 41 2.04 -15.12 -25.17
C ARG A 41 3.28 -14.65 -24.43
N LEU A 42 3.06 -14.08 -23.26
CA LEU A 42 4.05 -13.98 -22.19
C LEU A 42 3.73 -15.09 -21.18
N VAL A 43 4.69 -15.98 -20.94
CA VAL A 43 4.56 -17.07 -19.96
C VAL A 43 5.54 -16.82 -18.83
N LEU A 44 5.03 -16.71 -17.62
CA LEU A 44 5.82 -16.53 -16.40
C LEU A 44 5.67 -17.80 -15.54
N PRO A 45 6.67 -18.71 -15.57
CA PRO A 45 6.70 -19.87 -14.69
C PRO A 45 7.21 -19.44 -13.31
N VAL A 46 6.52 -19.84 -12.27
CA VAL A 46 6.87 -19.58 -10.86
C VAL A 46 6.87 -20.92 -10.13
N ARG A 47 7.92 -21.20 -9.34
CA ARG A 47 7.98 -22.42 -8.53
C ARG A 47 6.83 -22.48 -7.53
N ASN A 48 6.37 -23.69 -7.17
CA ASN A 48 5.26 -23.85 -6.24
C ASN A 48 5.54 -23.26 -4.86
N GLU A 49 6.79 -23.34 -4.38
CA GLU A 49 7.22 -22.79 -3.09
C GLU A 49 7.11 -21.27 -3.06
N ILE A 50 7.27 -20.60 -4.22
CA ILE A 50 7.18 -19.15 -4.35
C ILE A 50 5.76 -18.72 -4.72
N GLY A 51 5.10 -19.44 -5.63
CA GLY A 51 3.78 -19.08 -6.17
C GLY A 51 2.62 -19.33 -5.20
N THR A 52 2.80 -18.99 -3.91
CA THR A 52 1.82 -19.27 -2.84
C THR A 52 0.62 -18.34 -2.87
N TYR A 53 0.85 -17.07 -3.14
CA TYR A 53 -0.18 -16.03 -3.13
C TYR A 53 -0.28 -15.32 -4.48
N PHE A 54 -1.45 -14.76 -4.72
CA PHE A 54 -1.77 -14.03 -5.95
C PHE A 54 -2.60 -12.79 -5.65
N LEU A 55 -2.37 -11.73 -6.43
CA LEU A 55 -3.10 -10.46 -6.35
C LEU A 55 -3.15 -9.83 -7.72
N GLY A 56 -4.29 -9.35 -8.15
CA GLY A 56 -4.45 -8.60 -9.40
C GLY A 56 -5.28 -9.31 -10.47
N MET A 57 -5.33 -8.78 -11.68
CA MET A 57 -6.20 -9.27 -12.75
C MET A 57 -7.66 -9.46 -12.32
N GLY A 58 -8.17 -8.54 -11.47
CA GLY A 58 -9.51 -8.60 -10.90
C GLY A 58 -9.66 -9.48 -9.67
N LEU A 59 -8.62 -10.15 -9.21
CA LEU A 59 -8.64 -10.97 -7.99
C LEU A 59 -8.03 -10.21 -6.80
N PRO A 60 -8.68 -10.21 -5.63
CA PRO A 60 -8.08 -9.72 -4.40
C PRO A 60 -6.92 -10.60 -3.95
N GLY A 61 -6.14 -10.13 -2.99
CA GLY A 61 -5.06 -10.91 -2.37
C GLY A 61 -5.57 -12.21 -1.77
N GLN A 62 -5.06 -13.33 -2.26
CA GLN A 62 -5.51 -14.67 -1.91
C GLN A 62 -4.43 -15.73 -2.14
N ALA A 63 -4.68 -16.95 -1.70
CA ALA A 63 -3.89 -18.08 -2.15
C ALA A 63 -3.99 -18.23 -3.67
N THR A 64 -2.88 -18.55 -4.33
CA THR A 64 -2.87 -18.72 -5.79
C THR A 64 -3.90 -19.77 -6.23
N PRO A 65 -4.84 -19.42 -7.09
CA PRO A 65 -5.89 -20.34 -7.53
C PRO A 65 -5.29 -21.50 -8.34
N GLN A 66 -5.90 -22.68 -8.24
CA GLN A 66 -5.51 -23.85 -9.04
C GLN A 66 -5.66 -23.56 -10.53
N GLN A 67 -6.74 -22.85 -10.88
CA GLN A 67 -7.04 -22.42 -12.23
C GLN A 67 -7.78 -21.07 -12.20
N TYR A 68 -7.39 -20.17 -13.09
CA TYR A 68 -8.10 -18.93 -13.35
C TYR A 68 -7.98 -18.56 -14.82
N ASP A 69 -9.06 -18.08 -15.41
CA ASP A 69 -9.11 -17.53 -16.77
C ASP A 69 -9.81 -16.18 -16.71
N GLY A 70 -9.06 -15.14 -16.98
CA GLY A 70 -9.52 -13.76 -17.02
C GLY A 70 -9.48 -13.17 -18.42
N LYS A 71 -10.34 -12.20 -18.65
CA LYS A 71 -10.29 -11.33 -19.83
C LYS A 71 -9.82 -9.96 -19.41
N TRP A 72 -9.37 -9.17 -20.36
CA TRP A 72 -9.02 -7.76 -20.11
C TRP A 72 -10.25 -6.88 -19.86
N ASP A 73 -11.45 -7.39 -20.12
CA ASP A 73 -12.71 -6.72 -19.86
C ASP A 73 -13.10 -6.86 -18.37
N ALA A 74 -13.72 -5.81 -17.84
CA ALA A 74 -14.33 -5.88 -16.53
C ALA A 74 -15.47 -6.92 -16.49
N PRO A 75 -15.59 -7.69 -15.41
CA PRO A 75 -16.71 -8.63 -15.25
C PRO A 75 -18.04 -7.88 -15.17
N GLU A 76 -19.13 -8.56 -15.50
CA GLU A 76 -20.50 -7.99 -15.38
C GLU A 76 -20.82 -7.50 -13.95
N LYS A 77 -20.21 -8.11 -12.95
CA LYS A 77 -20.34 -7.75 -11.54
C LYS A 77 -18.97 -7.66 -10.90
N THR A 78 -18.78 -6.64 -10.10
CA THR A 78 -17.62 -6.48 -9.24
C THR A 78 -18.01 -6.59 -7.78
N VAL A 79 -17.09 -7.05 -6.95
CA VAL A 79 -17.24 -6.97 -5.49
C VAL A 79 -16.49 -5.71 -5.07
N ASN A 80 -17.20 -4.75 -4.48
CA ASN A 80 -16.57 -3.55 -3.96
C ASN A 80 -15.74 -3.87 -2.69
N ASN A 81 -14.97 -2.91 -2.22
CA ASN A 81 -14.14 -3.07 -1.01
C ASN A 81 -14.97 -3.37 0.27
N PHE A 82 -16.28 -3.23 0.19
CA PHE A 82 -17.22 -3.60 1.27
C PHE A 82 -17.77 -5.04 1.12
N GLY A 83 -17.24 -5.83 0.20
CA GLY A 83 -17.70 -7.20 -0.03
C GLY A 83 -19.07 -7.28 -0.71
N VAL A 84 -19.61 -6.18 -1.22
CA VAL A 84 -20.92 -6.13 -1.89
C VAL A 84 -20.76 -6.31 -3.38
N SER A 85 -21.47 -7.29 -3.95
CA SER A 85 -21.53 -7.47 -5.41
C SER A 85 -22.42 -6.40 -6.03
N ILE A 86 -21.84 -5.61 -6.91
CA ILE A 86 -22.53 -4.55 -7.65
C ILE A 86 -22.40 -4.76 -9.17
N PRO A 87 -23.42 -4.39 -9.96
CA PRO A 87 -23.29 -4.41 -11.42
C PRO A 87 -22.15 -3.48 -11.84
N THR A 88 -21.32 -3.94 -12.77
CA THR A 88 -20.25 -3.11 -13.35
C THR A 88 -20.89 -2.23 -14.42
N SER A 89 -20.99 -0.92 -14.17
CA SER A 89 -21.43 0.03 -15.19
C SER A 89 -20.36 0.21 -16.26
N LYS A 90 -20.75 0.72 -17.45
CA LYS A 90 -19.77 1.04 -18.51
C LYS A 90 -18.73 2.05 -18.06
N GLU A 91 -19.09 2.96 -17.16
CA GLU A 91 -18.21 3.96 -16.57
C GLU A 91 -17.29 3.37 -15.48
N GLN A 92 -17.66 2.20 -14.95
CA GLN A 92 -16.96 1.48 -13.89
C GLN A 92 -16.19 0.25 -14.41
N GLN A 93 -16.11 0.05 -15.71
CA GLN A 93 -15.50 -1.16 -16.30
C GLN A 93 -14.04 -1.35 -15.87
N TRP A 94 -13.39 -0.30 -15.37
CA TRP A 94 -11.98 -0.28 -14.97
C TRP A 94 -11.76 0.13 -13.51
N LEU A 95 -12.71 -0.08 -12.65
CA LEU A 95 -12.52 0.09 -11.21
C LEU A 95 -11.56 -0.95 -10.60
N TRP A 96 -11.10 -1.88 -11.41
CA TRP A 96 -10.15 -2.91 -11.05
C TRP A 96 -8.93 -2.82 -11.96
N PRO A 97 -7.71 -2.90 -11.45
CA PRO A 97 -6.54 -2.99 -12.30
C PRO A 97 -6.46 -4.38 -12.91
N PHE A 98 -7.10 -4.54 -14.08
CA PHE A 98 -7.01 -5.75 -14.91
C PHE A 98 -5.74 -5.79 -15.76
N ASP A 99 -4.87 -4.85 -15.57
CA ASP A 99 -3.65 -4.61 -16.31
C ASP A 99 -2.39 -5.07 -15.56
N SER A 100 -2.56 -5.59 -14.34
CA SER A 100 -1.41 -6.04 -13.55
C SER A 100 -1.74 -7.16 -12.57
N PHE A 101 -0.72 -7.91 -12.18
CA PHE A 101 -0.78 -8.90 -11.11
C PHE A 101 0.53 -9.00 -10.36
N TRP A 102 0.45 -9.53 -9.15
CA TRP A 102 1.58 -10.01 -8.38
C TRP A 102 1.37 -11.48 -8.01
N ILE A 103 2.43 -12.28 -8.10
CA ILE A 103 2.48 -13.67 -7.63
C ILE A 103 3.76 -13.89 -6.83
N GLY A 104 3.64 -14.48 -5.64
CA GLY A 104 4.80 -14.67 -4.78
C GLY A 104 4.45 -15.17 -3.39
N ASN A 105 5.43 -15.07 -2.52
CA ASN A 105 5.33 -15.21 -1.07
C ASN A 105 6.10 -14.08 -0.37
N GLU A 106 6.34 -14.17 0.92
CA GLU A 106 7.08 -13.16 1.70
C GLU A 106 8.59 -13.11 1.36
N HIS A 107 9.13 -14.14 0.74
CA HIS A 107 10.56 -14.24 0.41
C HIS A 107 10.88 -13.84 -1.02
N ALA A 108 9.96 -14.10 -1.95
CA ALA A 108 10.16 -13.81 -3.36
C ALA A 108 8.83 -13.67 -4.10
N GLY A 109 8.82 -12.83 -5.12
CA GLY A 109 7.67 -12.68 -5.99
C GLY A 109 7.97 -11.83 -7.22
N ILE A 110 6.98 -11.73 -8.09
CA ILE A 110 7.05 -10.89 -9.27
C ILE A 110 5.73 -10.15 -9.46
N HIS A 111 5.82 -8.85 -9.61
CA HIS A 111 4.74 -8.02 -10.14
C HIS A 111 4.95 -7.85 -11.63
N CYS A 112 3.88 -8.01 -12.41
CA CYS A 112 3.87 -7.77 -13.84
C CYS A 112 2.71 -6.85 -14.19
N GLU A 113 3.00 -5.82 -14.97
CA GLU A 113 2.05 -4.81 -15.40
C GLU A 113 2.05 -4.75 -16.92
N PHE A 114 0.87 -4.75 -17.51
CA PHE A 114 0.65 -4.68 -18.97
C PHE A 114 0.19 -3.28 -19.33
N ARG A 115 0.88 -2.65 -20.26
CA ARG A 115 0.68 -1.25 -20.60
C ARG A 115 0.19 -1.09 -22.04
N GLY A 116 -0.65 -0.09 -22.22
CA GLY A 116 -1.00 0.45 -23.52
C GLY A 116 -0.29 1.77 -23.78
N SER A 117 -0.44 2.29 -24.99
CA SER A 117 0.19 3.55 -25.44
C SER A 117 -0.29 4.77 -24.64
N THR A 118 -1.45 4.68 -24.01
CA THR A 118 -2.09 5.77 -23.25
C THR A 118 -1.99 5.59 -21.74
N TYR A 119 -1.23 4.61 -21.26
CA TYR A 119 -1.03 4.41 -19.82
C TYR A 119 -0.33 5.61 -19.19
N SER A 120 -0.94 6.18 -18.17
CA SER A 120 -0.46 7.39 -17.50
C SER A 120 -0.46 7.30 -15.97
N GLY A 121 -0.56 6.08 -15.43
CA GLY A 121 -0.53 5.80 -14.00
C GLY A 121 -1.83 5.21 -13.47
N PRO A 122 -1.81 4.62 -12.26
CA PRO A 122 -2.91 3.80 -11.76
C PRO A 122 -4.20 4.58 -11.51
N LEU A 123 -4.13 5.76 -10.89
CA LEU A 123 -5.34 6.52 -10.58
C LEU A 123 -5.99 7.08 -11.84
N LEU A 124 -5.22 7.55 -12.81
CA LEU A 124 -5.75 8.01 -14.08
C LEU A 124 -6.33 6.86 -14.88
N ASN A 125 -5.73 5.69 -14.82
CA ASN A 125 -6.27 4.50 -15.46
C ASN A 125 -7.62 4.07 -14.87
N LEU A 126 -7.88 4.36 -13.59
CA LEU A 126 -9.21 4.18 -12.99
C LEU A 126 -10.28 5.10 -13.62
N TYR A 127 -9.92 6.35 -13.89
CA TYR A 127 -10.88 7.34 -14.41
C TYR A 127 -10.97 7.37 -15.94
N ARG A 128 -9.90 6.96 -16.60
CA ARG A 128 -9.78 6.92 -18.05
C ARG A 128 -9.13 5.60 -18.46
N PRO A 129 -9.87 4.50 -18.38
CA PRO A 129 -9.32 3.19 -18.63
C PRO A 129 -8.80 3.06 -20.04
N ALA A 130 -7.54 2.65 -20.13
CA ALA A 130 -6.90 2.34 -21.38
C ALA A 130 -6.53 0.86 -21.39
N TYR A 131 -7.06 0.13 -22.37
CA TYR A 131 -6.66 -1.26 -22.59
C TYR A 131 -5.20 -1.34 -22.99
N PRO A 132 -4.43 -2.33 -22.54
CA PRO A 132 -3.16 -2.66 -23.15
C PRO A 132 -3.43 -3.26 -24.54
N GLU A 133 -3.55 -2.41 -25.57
CA GLU A 133 -4.20 -2.71 -26.86
C GLU A 133 -3.64 -3.96 -27.54
N SER A 134 -2.31 -4.15 -27.46
CA SER A 134 -1.65 -5.31 -28.06
C SER A 134 -2.04 -6.61 -27.37
N TRP A 135 -2.23 -6.58 -26.05
CA TRP A 135 -2.68 -7.72 -25.26
C TRP A 135 -4.19 -7.94 -25.37
N PHE A 136 -4.97 -6.87 -25.36
CA PHE A 136 -6.43 -6.92 -25.48
C PHE A 136 -6.89 -7.47 -26.82
N ASN A 137 -6.28 -7.01 -27.91
CA ASN A 137 -6.55 -7.46 -29.28
C ASN A 137 -8.04 -7.56 -29.62
N GLY A 138 -8.81 -6.49 -29.31
CA GLY A 138 -10.25 -6.47 -29.57
C GLY A 138 -11.04 -7.55 -28.82
N GLY A 139 -10.64 -7.86 -27.60
CA GLY A 139 -11.30 -8.87 -26.72
C GLY A 139 -10.85 -10.31 -26.97
N LYS A 140 -9.92 -10.58 -27.88
CA LYS A 140 -9.39 -11.93 -28.14
C LYS A 140 -8.35 -12.34 -27.10
N GLY A 141 -7.67 -11.37 -26.47
CA GLY A 141 -6.67 -11.60 -25.46
C GLY A 141 -7.25 -11.94 -24.08
N GLY A 142 -6.38 -12.36 -23.19
CA GLY A 142 -6.75 -12.68 -21.83
C GLY A 142 -5.55 -13.05 -20.97
N PHE A 143 -5.85 -13.50 -19.78
CA PHE A 143 -4.88 -13.92 -18.77
C PHE A 143 -5.31 -15.26 -18.18
N SER A 144 -4.36 -16.13 -17.88
CA SER A 144 -4.65 -17.40 -17.21
C SER A 144 -3.61 -17.77 -16.17
N ILE A 145 -4.07 -18.45 -15.12
CA ILE A 145 -3.23 -19.11 -14.11
C ILE A 145 -3.50 -20.59 -14.17
N ARG A 146 -2.45 -21.39 -14.09
CA ARG A 146 -2.51 -22.85 -13.95
C ARG A 146 -1.46 -23.27 -12.94
N LYS A 147 -1.91 -23.92 -11.87
CA LYS A 147 -1.04 -24.57 -10.89
C LYS A 147 -0.82 -26.01 -11.34
N GLU A 148 0.42 -26.35 -11.63
CA GLU A 148 0.87 -27.65 -12.12
C GLU A 148 1.77 -28.32 -11.06
N ALA A 149 2.17 -29.56 -11.29
CA ALA A 149 3.02 -30.27 -10.35
C ALA A 149 4.41 -29.62 -10.16
N ASP A 150 4.93 -28.99 -11.20
CA ASP A 150 6.25 -28.36 -11.26
C ASP A 150 6.25 -26.84 -11.04
N GLY A 151 5.09 -26.24 -10.83
CA GLY A 151 4.98 -24.81 -10.58
C GLY A 151 3.66 -24.19 -10.99
N VAL A 152 3.59 -22.86 -10.87
CA VAL A 152 2.46 -22.05 -11.32
C VAL A 152 2.84 -21.37 -12.62
N LYS A 153 1.99 -21.45 -13.63
CA LYS A 153 2.13 -20.70 -14.89
C LYS A 153 1.13 -19.56 -14.94
N ALA A 154 1.63 -18.33 -14.92
CA ALA A 154 0.87 -17.13 -15.21
C ALA A 154 1.09 -16.75 -16.69
N VAL A 155 0.03 -16.64 -17.47
CA VAL A 155 0.09 -16.47 -18.92
C VAL A 155 -0.78 -15.31 -19.35
N ALA A 156 -0.17 -14.25 -19.89
CA ALA A 156 -0.88 -13.26 -20.67
C ALA A 156 -0.85 -13.65 -22.15
N TYR A 157 -1.98 -13.59 -22.82
CA TYR A 157 -2.10 -13.97 -24.23
C TYR A 157 -2.92 -12.96 -25.01
N SER A 158 -2.59 -12.81 -26.29
CA SER A 158 -3.24 -11.84 -27.17
C SER A 158 -4.31 -12.44 -28.09
N GLY A 159 -4.36 -13.76 -28.21
CA GLY A 159 -5.23 -14.46 -29.14
C GLY A 159 -4.81 -14.30 -30.61
N ALA A 160 -5.63 -14.85 -31.50
CA ALA A 160 -5.32 -14.90 -32.92
C ALA A 160 -5.35 -13.52 -33.58
N ARG A 161 -4.36 -13.26 -34.44
CA ARG A 161 -4.27 -12.03 -35.26
C ARG A 161 -3.49 -12.22 -36.56
N THR A 162 -3.71 -11.32 -37.48
CA THR A 162 -2.90 -11.16 -38.66
C THR A 162 -1.86 -10.08 -38.43
N LEU A 163 -0.61 -10.37 -38.75
CA LEU A 163 0.48 -9.40 -38.77
C LEU A 163 0.78 -9.05 -40.23
N GLU A 164 0.62 -7.81 -40.59
CA GLU A 164 0.85 -7.34 -41.93
C GLU A 164 2.35 -7.05 -42.21
N THR A 165 2.77 -7.17 -43.44
CA THR A 165 4.17 -6.93 -43.84
C THR A 165 4.63 -5.54 -43.42
N ASP A 166 5.78 -5.48 -42.74
CA ASP A 166 6.45 -4.26 -42.26
C ASP A 166 5.62 -3.38 -41.32
N GLN A 167 4.47 -3.86 -40.83
CA GLN A 167 3.70 -3.22 -39.75
C GLN A 167 4.13 -3.77 -38.41
N SER A 168 4.75 -2.93 -37.62
CA SER A 168 5.21 -3.31 -36.28
C SER A 168 4.07 -3.35 -35.28
N ILE A 169 4.08 -4.35 -34.39
CA ILE A 169 3.26 -4.40 -33.21
C ILE A 169 4.17 -4.47 -31.97
N THR A 170 3.87 -3.66 -30.97
CA THR A 170 4.64 -3.63 -29.71
C THR A 170 3.80 -4.12 -28.56
N PHE A 171 4.36 -5.03 -27.78
CA PHE A 171 3.85 -5.48 -26.48
C PHE A 171 4.64 -4.78 -25.40
N ASP A 172 3.97 -3.92 -24.63
CA ASP A 172 4.55 -3.20 -23.50
C ASP A 172 4.13 -3.87 -22.19
N PHE A 173 5.10 -4.14 -21.33
CA PHE A 173 4.88 -4.63 -19.99
C PHE A 173 6.06 -4.25 -19.08
N ALA A 174 5.82 -4.21 -17.78
CA ALA A 174 6.87 -3.96 -16.81
C ALA A 174 6.88 -5.05 -15.74
N MET A 175 8.05 -5.34 -15.18
CA MET A 175 8.21 -6.32 -14.12
C MET A 175 8.96 -5.73 -12.94
N ILE A 176 8.54 -6.10 -11.73
CA ILE A 176 9.23 -5.79 -10.47
C ILE A 176 9.43 -7.08 -9.69
N VAL A 177 10.66 -7.34 -9.29
CA VAL A 177 10.95 -8.45 -8.38
C VAL A 177 10.71 -7.97 -6.94
N THR A 178 10.08 -8.81 -6.14
CA THR A 178 9.80 -8.53 -4.72
C THR A 178 10.50 -9.55 -3.81
N PRO A 179 10.80 -9.20 -2.54
CA PRO A 179 10.62 -7.88 -1.94
C PRO A 179 11.52 -6.81 -2.58
N VAL A 180 11.03 -5.56 -2.71
CA VAL A 180 11.76 -4.45 -3.33
C VAL A 180 12.87 -3.89 -2.46
N LYS A 181 12.83 -4.22 -1.17
CA LYS A 181 13.86 -3.90 -0.16
C LYS A 181 13.78 -4.89 1.00
N PRO A 182 14.83 -5.03 1.82
CA PRO A 182 14.78 -5.84 3.04
C PRO A 182 13.70 -5.33 4.00
N LEU A 183 12.88 -6.24 4.52
CA LEU A 183 11.86 -5.93 5.51
C LEU A 183 12.49 -5.48 6.82
N ASN A 184 12.11 -4.30 7.31
CA ASN A 184 12.60 -3.74 8.56
C ASN A 184 11.51 -3.73 9.64
N MET A 185 11.27 -4.87 10.27
CA MET A 185 10.31 -4.98 11.37
C MET A 185 10.71 -4.18 12.61
N LYS A 186 12.00 -3.91 12.80
CA LYS A 186 12.44 -3.06 13.92
C LYS A 186 11.84 -1.66 13.81
N SER A 187 11.91 -1.05 12.62
CA SER A 187 11.31 0.27 12.41
C SER A 187 9.79 0.27 12.61
N GLN A 188 9.12 -0.82 12.26
CA GLN A 188 7.68 -0.98 12.51
C GLN A 188 7.31 -0.82 14.00
N PHE A 189 8.17 -1.32 14.89
CA PHE A 189 7.92 -1.30 16.33
C PHE A 189 8.48 -0.07 17.04
N THR A 190 9.47 0.62 16.45
CA THR A 190 10.13 1.79 17.06
C THR A 190 9.67 3.12 16.50
N ASP A 191 9.31 3.18 15.21
CA ASP A 191 8.96 4.41 14.51
C ASP A 191 7.42 4.60 14.55
N ARG A 192 6.90 4.86 15.75
CA ARG A 192 5.46 5.03 15.98
C ARG A 192 4.99 6.40 15.53
N TYR A 193 3.87 6.39 14.85
CA TYR A 193 3.33 7.56 14.17
C TYR A 193 2.27 8.29 14.99
N TYR A 194 2.27 9.59 14.86
CA TYR A 194 1.22 10.50 15.30
C TYR A 194 0.71 11.28 14.09
N HIS A 195 -0.55 11.12 13.74
CA HIS A 195 -1.21 11.88 12.67
C HIS A 195 -2.03 13.01 13.29
N ASN A 196 -1.66 14.25 13.08
CA ASN A 196 -2.17 15.39 13.85
C ASN A 196 -3.56 15.92 13.46
N GLY A 197 -4.36 15.16 12.70
CA GLY A 197 -5.70 15.63 12.29
C GLY A 197 -6.61 15.99 13.46
N PRO A 198 -7.05 15.02 14.32
CA PRO A 198 -8.00 15.29 15.40
C PRO A 198 -7.41 16.13 16.54
N LYS A 199 -6.10 16.00 16.78
CA LYS A 199 -5.36 16.76 17.78
C LYS A 199 -4.10 17.33 17.14
N PRO A 200 -3.83 18.63 17.27
CA PRO A 200 -2.79 19.30 16.50
C PRO A 200 -1.37 18.87 16.87
N THR A 201 -1.13 18.49 18.14
CA THR A 201 0.20 18.14 18.63
C THR A 201 0.17 16.93 19.55
N PRO A 202 1.23 16.09 19.56
CA PRO A 202 1.41 15.07 20.58
C PRO A 202 1.56 15.68 21.98
N THR A 203 1.14 14.95 22.99
CA THR A 203 1.43 15.24 24.40
C THR A 203 2.75 14.61 24.81
N GLN A 204 3.26 14.96 26.01
CA GLN A 204 4.42 14.27 26.57
C GLN A 204 4.14 12.77 26.76
N ALA A 205 2.93 12.40 27.17
CA ALA A 205 2.53 11.00 27.32
C ALA A 205 2.56 10.22 25.98
N ASP A 206 2.38 10.89 24.84
CA ASP A 206 2.50 10.26 23.52
C ASP A 206 3.98 10.00 23.16
N ILE A 207 4.86 10.94 23.50
CA ILE A 207 6.31 10.78 23.34
C ILE A 207 6.82 9.65 24.24
N ASP A 208 6.37 9.62 25.50
CA ASP A 208 6.71 8.56 26.45
C ASP A 208 6.17 7.19 26.00
N ALA A 209 5.04 7.17 25.30
CA ALA A 209 4.49 5.98 24.65
C ALA A 209 5.20 5.59 23.35
N GLY A 210 6.27 6.30 22.97
CA GLY A 210 7.15 5.93 21.87
C GLY A 210 6.82 6.59 20.52
N VAL A 211 5.99 7.62 20.47
CA VAL A 211 5.81 8.41 19.23
C VAL A 211 7.16 9.00 18.81
N ARG A 212 7.53 8.78 17.54
CA ARG A 212 8.79 9.23 16.94
C ARG A 212 8.61 9.93 15.60
N ILE A 213 7.45 9.79 14.97
CA ILE A 213 7.15 10.41 13.68
C ILE A 213 5.82 11.14 13.78
N ILE A 214 5.80 12.40 13.38
CA ILE A 214 4.59 13.22 13.33
C ILE A 214 4.25 13.49 11.87
N ASN A 215 3.09 13.02 11.42
CA ASN A 215 2.51 13.42 10.15
C ASN A 215 1.62 14.65 10.36
N VAL A 216 2.04 15.78 9.83
CA VAL A 216 1.23 17.01 9.83
C VAL A 216 0.23 16.92 8.68
N HIS A 217 -0.99 16.50 9.02
CA HIS A 217 -2.08 16.36 8.05
C HIS A 217 -2.49 17.74 7.49
N GLN A 218 -3.15 17.76 6.33
CA GLN A 218 -3.74 18.98 5.81
C GLN A 218 -4.98 19.41 6.63
N GLY A 219 -5.41 20.68 6.50
CA GLY A 219 -6.63 21.17 7.12
C GLY A 219 -6.51 21.57 8.60
N ASN A 220 -5.30 21.85 9.09
CA ASN A 220 -5.06 22.34 10.45
C ASN A 220 -4.21 23.62 10.47
N GLY A 221 -3.99 24.19 11.63
CA GLY A 221 -3.28 25.48 11.76
C GLY A 221 -1.82 25.51 11.32
N TYR A 222 -1.18 24.36 11.13
CA TYR A 222 0.20 24.25 10.65
C TYR A 222 0.26 24.04 9.13
N ASN A 223 -0.63 23.21 8.58
CA ASN A 223 -0.74 22.88 7.16
C ASN A 223 -2.19 23.02 6.67
N PRO A 224 -2.75 24.24 6.67
CA PRO A 224 -4.16 24.46 6.36
C PRO A 224 -4.48 24.37 4.87
N PHE A 225 -3.49 24.66 4.00
CA PHE A 225 -3.68 24.77 2.56
C PHE A 225 -3.18 23.49 1.89
N ILE A 226 -4.09 22.68 1.39
CA ILE A 226 -3.76 21.40 0.79
C ILE A 226 -2.69 21.56 -0.30
N ASN A 227 -1.59 20.82 -0.16
CA ASN A 227 -0.45 20.80 -1.08
C ASN A 227 0.21 22.18 -1.35
N TYR A 228 -0.10 23.16 -0.52
CA TYR A 228 0.52 24.48 -0.59
C TYR A 228 0.94 25.02 0.79
N PRO A 229 1.97 24.41 1.41
CA PRO A 229 2.44 24.81 2.75
C PRO A 229 3.18 26.15 2.78
N PHE A 230 3.41 26.77 1.64
CA PHE A 230 4.23 27.98 1.49
C PHE A 230 3.63 29.25 2.12
N LEU A 231 2.32 29.24 2.45
CA LEU A 231 1.69 30.33 3.20
C LEU A 231 1.88 30.21 4.73
N THR A 232 2.38 29.08 5.22
CA THR A 232 2.58 28.83 6.65
C THR A 232 4.00 28.36 6.97
N VAL A 233 4.96 28.80 6.17
CA VAL A 233 6.38 28.43 6.26
C VAL A 233 6.94 28.60 7.67
N ASP A 234 6.74 29.74 8.30
CA ASP A 234 7.28 30.02 9.62
C ASP A 234 6.70 29.08 10.68
N LYS A 235 5.37 28.84 10.64
CA LYS A 235 4.71 27.90 11.57
C LYS A 235 5.21 26.47 11.42
N ILE A 236 5.39 26.01 10.18
CA ILE A 236 5.92 24.65 9.92
C ILE A 236 7.37 24.57 10.39
N LYS A 237 8.19 25.59 10.12
CA LYS A 237 9.59 25.61 10.53
C LYS A 237 9.76 25.60 12.05
N GLU A 238 8.97 26.39 12.76
CA GLU A 238 8.96 26.38 14.23
C GLU A 238 8.51 25.01 14.76
N PHE A 239 7.44 24.46 14.20
CA PHE A 239 6.93 23.14 14.54
C PHE A 239 8.02 22.06 14.34
N THR A 240 8.66 22.02 13.19
CA THR A 240 9.71 21.05 12.89
C THR A 240 10.87 21.18 13.87
N LYS A 241 11.33 22.40 14.13
CA LYS A 241 12.39 22.65 15.11
C LYS A 241 12.03 22.19 16.52
N GLU A 242 10.81 22.46 16.96
CA GLU A 242 10.33 22.04 18.28
C GLU A 242 10.36 20.52 18.41
N TRP A 243 9.80 19.83 17.42
CA TRP A 243 9.66 18.37 17.51
C TRP A 243 10.96 17.63 17.25
N HIS A 244 11.86 18.15 16.45
CA HIS A 244 13.23 17.63 16.34
C HIS A 244 13.95 17.72 17.68
N ALA A 245 13.81 18.81 18.42
CA ALA A 245 14.39 18.95 19.76
C ALA A 245 13.86 17.90 20.76
N ARG A 246 12.70 17.31 20.50
CA ARG A 246 12.09 16.21 21.28
C ARG A 246 12.39 14.82 20.69
N GLY A 247 13.24 14.73 19.67
CA GLY A 247 13.62 13.48 19.02
C GLY A 247 12.56 12.87 18.08
N CYS A 248 11.62 13.67 17.60
CA CYS A 248 10.63 13.25 16.62
C CYS A 248 10.99 13.74 15.22
N LYS A 249 10.75 12.92 14.21
CA LYS A 249 10.71 13.33 12.80
C LYS A 249 9.39 14.02 12.49
N VAL A 250 9.41 14.97 11.56
CA VAL A 250 8.22 15.70 11.11
C VAL A 250 8.04 15.52 9.62
N LYS A 251 6.87 15.03 9.24
CA LYS A 251 6.45 14.85 7.85
C LYS A 251 5.19 15.67 7.61
N ILE A 252 4.95 16.04 6.37
CA ILE A 252 3.74 16.79 6.01
C ILE A 252 2.93 16.05 4.95
N TYR A 253 1.62 16.27 4.97
CA TYR A 253 0.75 15.92 3.86
C TYR A 253 1.14 16.75 2.64
N TYR A 254 1.56 16.10 1.58
CA TYR A 254 1.95 16.73 0.33
C TYR A 254 1.79 15.75 -0.82
N THR A 255 0.70 15.86 -1.55
CA THR A 255 0.36 15.01 -2.69
C THR A 255 0.22 15.82 -3.98
N LEU A 256 0.04 15.16 -5.12
CA LEU A 256 -0.01 15.83 -6.43
C LEU A 256 -1.42 16.05 -6.96
N ARG A 257 -2.40 15.50 -6.30
CA ARG A 257 -3.76 15.37 -6.82
C ARG A 257 -4.58 16.66 -6.68
N GLU A 258 -4.37 17.38 -5.60
CA GLU A 258 -5.10 18.58 -5.26
C GLU A 258 -4.17 19.76 -5.02
N LEU A 259 -4.70 20.97 -5.17
CA LEU A 259 -4.00 22.20 -4.86
C LEU A 259 -4.96 23.20 -4.24
N SER A 260 -4.53 23.86 -3.18
CA SER A 260 -5.28 24.94 -2.58
C SER A 260 -5.51 26.07 -3.59
N ASN A 261 -6.73 26.60 -3.62
CA ASN A 261 -7.07 27.81 -4.38
C ASN A 261 -6.40 29.07 -3.82
N ALA A 262 -5.83 29.00 -2.62
CA ALA A 262 -5.04 30.07 -2.01
C ALA A 262 -3.59 30.15 -2.52
N THR A 263 -3.19 29.27 -3.43
CA THR A 263 -1.86 29.24 -4.03
C THR A 263 -1.53 30.60 -4.65
N ALA A 264 -0.39 31.21 -4.26
CA ALA A 264 0.01 32.53 -4.75
C ALA A 264 0.20 32.57 -6.28
N GLU A 265 0.64 31.46 -6.87
CA GLU A 265 0.85 31.31 -8.31
C GLU A 265 -0.39 30.86 -9.07
N ILE A 266 -1.57 30.85 -8.47
CA ILE A 266 -2.78 30.27 -9.07
C ILE A 266 -3.09 30.80 -10.47
N TRP A 267 -2.84 32.08 -10.72
CA TRP A 267 -3.08 32.69 -12.02
C TRP A 267 -2.08 32.23 -13.10
N ALA A 268 -0.82 32.03 -12.71
CA ALA A 268 0.19 31.46 -13.60
C ALA A 268 -0.14 29.99 -13.91
N ILE A 269 -0.58 29.22 -12.91
CA ILE A 269 -1.03 27.84 -13.06
C ILE A 269 -2.24 27.78 -13.99
N ARG A 270 -3.21 28.66 -13.81
CA ARG A 270 -4.39 28.75 -14.66
C ARG A 270 -4.03 28.99 -16.14
N SER A 271 -3.01 29.80 -16.42
CA SER A 271 -2.57 30.08 -17.79
C SER A 271 -2.10 28.84 -18.55
N LEU A 272 -1.79 27.74 -17.86
CA LEU A 272 -1.40 26.47 -18.43
C LEU A 272 -2.62 25.58 -18.76
N GLY A 273 -3.84 25.99 -18.38
CA GLY A 273 -5.10 25.34 -18.72
C GLY A 273 -5.12 23.85 -18.35
N HIS A 274 -5.54 23.03 -19.29
CA HIS A 274 -5.70 21.58 -19.10
C HIS A 274 -4.40 20.80 -18.93
N GLU A 275 -3.26 21.42 -19.11
CA GLU A 275 -1.99 20.79 -18.71
C GLU A 275 -1.93 20.56 -17.20
N ILE A 276 -2.59 21.42 -16.42
CA ILE A 276 -2.53 21.39 -14.95
C ILE A 276 -3.91 21.22 -14.31
N LEU A 277 -4.92 21.95 -14.79
CA LEU A 277 -6.26 21.91 -14.22
C LEU A 277 -7.14 20.93 -14.97
N ARG A 278 -7.80 20.06 -14.25
CA ARG A 278 -8.73 19.13 -14.84
C ARG A 278 -10.03 19.82 -15.21
N GLY A 279 -10.49 19.65 -16.45
CA GLY A 279 -11.80 20.07 -16.91
C GLY A 279 -12.93 19.16 -16.41
N GLY A 280 -14.14 19.68 -16.37
CA GLY A 280 -15.34 18.92 -15.98
C GLY A 280 -16.59 19.81 -15.89
N ASP A 281 -17.70 19.28 -15.34
CA ASP A 281 -19.06 19.85 -15.44
C ASP A 281 -19.36 21.01 -14.46
N GLY A 282 -18.41 21.44 -13.70
CA GLY A 282 -18.59 22.50 -12.71
C GLY A 282 -19.12 21.97 -11.37
N GLY A 283 -18.41 22.24 -10.39
CA GLY A 283 -18.66 21.99 -8.97
C GLY A 283 -17.73 22.89 -8.20
N GLY A 284 -17.69 22.78 -6.91
CA GLY A 284 -16.79 23.56 -6.09
C GLY A 284 -17.17 25.03 -5.95
N PHE A 285 -16.21 25.82 -5.54
CA PHE A 285 -16.44 27.20 -5.15
C PHE A 285 -16.86 28.06 -6.33
N PRO A 286 -17.94 28.90 -6.24
CA PRO A 286 -18.42 29.72 -7.35
C PRO A 286 -17.34 30.62 -7.94
N TRP A 287 -16.46 31.15 -7.11
CA TRP A 287 -15.35 32.00 -7.52
C TRP A 287 -14.38 31.25 -8.46
N CYS A 288 -14.11 29.97 -8.19
CA CYS A 288 -13.26 29.16 -9.05
C CYS A 288 -13.88 29.00 -10.44
N ARG A 289 -15.18 28.76 -10.54
CA ARG A 289 -15.88 28.62 -11.82
C ARG A 289 -15.80 29.88 -12.68
N GLU A 290 -15.85 31.03 -12.08
CA GLU A 290 -15.82 32.32 -12.78
C GLU A 290 -14.42 32.70 -13.26
N HIS A 291 -13.38 32.25 -12.53
CA HIS A 291 -12.02 32.75 -12.72
C HIS A 291 -11.07 31.71 -13.31
N PHE A 292 -11.46 30.42 -13.37
CA PHE A 292 -10.71 29.36 -14.02
C PHE A 292 -11.21 29.11 -15.45
N VAL A 293 -10.71 28.05 -16.09
CA VAL A 293 -11.19 27.63 -17.42
C VAL A 293 -12.67 27.31 -17.37
N THR A 294 -13.39 27.54 -18.46
CA THR A 294 -14.86 27.43 -18.50
C THR A 294 -15.40 26.04 -18.19
N ASP A 295 -14.63 25.02 -18.46
CA ASP A 295 -14.95 23.61 -18.20
C ASP A 295 -14.23 23.05 -16.95
N TYR A 296 -13.65 23.92 -16.13
CA TYR A 296 -13.03 23.54 -14.88
C TYR A 296 -14.08 22.98 -13.90
N THR A 297 -13.86 21.74 -13.49
CA THR A 297 -14.61 21.10 -12.42
C THR A 297 -13.65 20.43 -11.45
N PRO A 298 -13.65 20.74 -10.17
CA PRO A 298 -13.01 19.89 -9.20
C PRO A 298 -13.77 18.56 -9.14
N GLN A 299 -13.08 17.43 -9.29
CA GLN A 299 -13.67 16.10 -9.04
C GLN A 299 -13.95 15.87 -7.57
N TRP A 300 -13.18 16.52 -6.74
CA TRP A 300 -13.29 16.50 -5.31
C TRP A 300 -13.01 17.92 -4.82
N TYR A 301 -13.90 18.42 -4.01
CA TYR A 301 -13.81 19.72 -3.39
C TYR A 301 -13.98 19.56 -1.89
N GLU A 302 -13.08 20.15 -1.13
CA GLU A 302 -13.16 20.18 0.31
C GLU A 302 -12.99 21.61 0.80
N HIS A 303 -13.94 22.02 1.62
CA HIS A 303 -13.87 23.25 2.37
C HIS A 303 -13.30 22.95 3.76
N PHE A 304 -12.27 23.68 4.14
CA PHE A 304 -11.70 23.59 5.48
C PHE A 304 -12.12 24.81 6.29
N ASP A 305 -12.66 24.60 7.48
CA ASP A 305 -12.99 25.65 8.45
C ASP A 305 -11.72 26.30 9.03
N TYR A 306 -10.83 26.71 8.15
CA TYR A 306 -9.62 27.43 8.51
C TYR A 306 -9.44 28.62 7.58
N THR A 307 -9.30 29.79 8.18
CA THR A 307 -8.90 31.01 7.49
C THR A 307 -7.63 31.52 8.15
N ASN A 308 -6.58 31.79 7.36
CA ASN A 308 -5.34 32.32 7.91
C ASN A 308 -5.49 33.80 8.36
N GLU A 309 -4.42 34.35 8.92
CA GLU A 309 -4.39 35.74 9.40
C GLU A 309 -4.65 36.78 8.30
N GLN A 310 -4.44 36.42 7.02
CA GLN A 310 -4.72 37.22 5.84
C GLN A 310 -6.16 37.05 5.32
N GLY A 311 -7.00 36.25 5.98
CA GLY A 311 -8.38 36.03 5.56
C GLY A 311 -8.51 35.02 4.39
N ILE A 312 -7.48 34.21 4.11
CA ILE A 312 -7.51 33.24 3.02
C ILE A 312 -8.08 31.91 3.52
N THR A 313 -9.12 31.43 2.84
CA THR A 313 -9.78 30.16 3.14
C THR A 313 -9.05 28.98 2.47
N ALA A 314 -9.00 27.83 3.16
CA ALA A 314 -8.28 26.64 2.71
C ALA A 314 -9.13 25.74 1.79
N ASP A 315 -9.54 26.25 0.64
CA ASP A 315 -10.28 25.48 -0.37
C ASP A 315 -9.33 24.82 -1.39
N ALA A 316 -9.76 23.73 -2.01
CA ALA A 316 -8.93 22.94 -2.92
C ALA A 316 -9.57 22.69 -4.29
N SER A 317 -8.72 22.53 -5.28
CA SER A 317 -9.05 22.16 -6.66
C SER A 317 -8.30 20.91 -7.07
N ILE A 318 -8.87 20.12 -7.98
CA ILE A 318 -8.21 18.94 -8.54
C ILE A 318 -7.34 19.34 -9.72
N LEU A 319 -6.14 18.79 -9.72
CA LEU A 319 -5.16 18.95 -10.76
C LEU A 319 -5.17 17.76 -11.72
N THR A 320 -4.87 18.03 -12.97
CA THR A 320 -4.57 16.99 -13.94
C THR A 320 -3.18 16.43 -13.67
N ALA A 321 -3.09 15.12 -13.50
CA ALA A 321 -1.83 14.43 -13.28
C ALA A 321 -1.42 13.59 -14.49
N GLU A 322 -1.75 14.03 -15.70
CA GLU A 322 -1.45 13.32 -16.95
C GLU A 322 -0.17 13.80 -17.61
N GLY A 323 0.58 12.84 -18.17
CA GLY A 323 1.72 13.13 -19.04
C GLY A 323 2.86 13.87 -18.34
N ASP A 324 3.61 14.64 -19.12
CA ASP A 324 4.77 15.40 -18.66
C ASP A 324 4.38 16.86 -18.35
N SER A 325 3.50 17.05 -17.36
CA SER A 325 3.06 18.36 -16.92
C SER A 325 4.19 19.15 -16.23
N ARG A 326 4.25 20.45 -16.51
CA ARG A 326 5.12 21.40 -15.78
C ARG A 326 4.81 21.46 -14.29
N TRP A 327 3.61 21.07 -13.89
CA TRP A 327 3.20 20.95 -12.50
C TRP A 327 4.12 19.99 -11.71
N TYR A 328 4.56 18.90 -12.29
CA TYR A 328 5.48 17.98 -11.62
C TYR A 328 6.81 18.64 -11.25
N ASN A 329 7.33 19.48 -12.13
CA ASN A 329 8.58 20.19 -11.85
C ASN A 329 8.41 21.20 -10.71
N TYR A 330 7.30 21.93 -10.71
CA TYR A 330 6.96 22.86 -9.64
C TYR A 330 6.79 22.14 -8.30
N TYR A 331 6.03 21.06 -8.29
CA TYR A 331 5.77 20.24 -7.10
C TYR A 331 7.07 19.64 -6.54
N ILE A 332 7.91 19.04 -7.38
CA ILE A 332 9.15 18.39 -6.97
C ILE A 332 10.16 19.42 -6.45
N GLU A 333 10.25 20.59 -7.08
CA GLU A 333 11.14 21.65 -6.60
C GLU A 333 10.62 22.24 -5.29
N GLY A 334 9.31 22.40 -5.13
CA GLY A 334 8.69 22.79 -3.87
C GLY A 334 9.00 21.80 -2.75
N LEU A 335 8.96 20.50 -3.04
CA LEU A 335 9.33 19.44 -2.10
C LEU A 335 10.82 19.54 -1.69
N ARG A 336 11.72 19.69 -2.65
CA ARG A 336 13.15 19.89 -2.39
C ARG A 336 13.39 21.12 -1.50
N TRP A 337 12.72 22.21 -1.82
CA TRP A 337 12.80 23.46 -1.07
C TRP A 337 12.35 23.29 0.39
N MET A 338 11.24 22.56 0.61
CA MET A 338 10.73 22.31 1.97
C MET A 338 11.68 21.47 2.80
N VAL A 339 12.26 20.43 2.24
CA VAL A 339 13.29 19.63 2.94
C VAL A 339 14.47 20.51 3.33
N GLN A 340 14.91 21.40 2.42
CA GLN A 340 16.06 22.27 2.62
C GLN A 340 15.81 23.41 3.64
N ASN A 341 14.60 24.01 3.62
CA ASN A 341 14.32 25.25 4.35
C ASN A 341 13.45 25.05 5.59
N LEU A 342 12.62 24.03 5.61
CA LEU A 342 11.76 23.69 6.74
C LEU A 342 12.26 22.48 7.53
N ASP A 343 13.32 21.82 7.02
CA ASP A 343 13.95 20.63 7.62
C ASP A 343 12.97 19.45 7.83
N ILE A 344 11.92 19.34 7.02
CA ILE A 344 10.99 18.21 7.10
C ILE A 344 11.69 16.89 6.80
N ASP A 345 11.21 15.80 7.39
CA ASP A 345 11.79 14.46 7.27
C ASP A 345 11.07 13.58 6.25
N GLY A 346 10.15 14.15 5.50
CA GLY A 346 9.41 13.41 4.48
C GLY A 346 7.99 13.89 4.28
N ILE A 347 7.23 13.05 3.60
CA ILE A 347 5.85 13.37 3.21
C ILE A 347 4.90 12.20 3.44
N TYR A 348 3.63 12.53 3.52
CA TYR A 348 2.51 11.61 3.48
C TYR A 348 1.74 11.85 2.17
N LEU A 349 1.71 10.84 1.31
CA LEU A 349 0.99 10.85 0.05
C LEU A 349 -0.41 10.27 0.24
N ASP A 350 -1.42 11.02 -0.16
CA ASP A 350 -2.80 10.55 -0.19
C ASP A 350 -3.20 10.28 -1.64
N ASP A 351 -3.21 9.02 -2.00
CA ASP A 351 -3.34 8.50 -3.35
C ASP A 351 -2.27 8.96 -4.35
N VAL A 352 -1.92 8.09 -5.26
CA VAL A 352 -0.94 8.36 -6.32
C VAL A 352 -1.63 8.43 -7.66
N SER A 353 -1.63 9.61 -8.27
CA SER A 353 -2.26 9.88 -9.57
C SER A 353 -1.26 10.09 -10.70
N PHE A 354 -0.02 9.69 -10.54
CA PHE A 354 1.09 9.91 -11.48
C PHE A 354 1.93 8.64 -11.64
N ASP A 355 2.78 8.60 -12.64
CA ASP A 355 3.63 7.44 -12.86
C ASP A 355 4.81 7.37 -11.88
N ARG A 356 5.45 6.21 -11.78
CA ARG A 356 6.58 5.98 -10.88
C ARG A 356 7.78 6.89 -11.15
N ARG A 357 7.96 7.43 -12.38
CA ARG A 357 9.07 8.34 -12.68
C ARG A 357 8.99 9.60 -11.83
N ILE A 358 7.80 10.07 -11.55
CA ILE A 358 7.57 11.24 -10.70
C ILE A 358 7.95 10.91 -9.26
N LEU A 359 7.49 9.78 -8.73
CA LEU A 359 7.81 9.35 -7.37
C LEU A 359 9.32 9.10 -7.17
N LYS A 360 9.97 8.52 -8.18
CA LYS A 360 11.44 8.38 -8.21
C LYS A 360 12.16 9.74 -8.16
N ARG A 361 11.67 10.72 -8.91
CA ARG A 361 12.20 12.10 -8.88
C ARG A 361 11.99 12.76 -7.52
N MET A 362 10.82 12.58 -6.92
CA MET A 362 10.52 13.08 -5.57
C MET A 362 11.50 12.50 -4.54
N ARG A 363 11.72 11.18 -4.55
CA ARG A 363 12.70 10.52 -3.68
C ARG A 363 14.09 11.12 -3.86
N ARG A 364 14.56 11.24 -5.10
CA ARG A 364 15.87 11.83 -5.41
C ARG A 364 15.98 13.29 -4.98
N ALA A 365 14.94 14.09 -5.16
CA ALA A 365 14.93 15.49 -4.77
C ALA A 365 15.07 15.65 -3.25
N MET A 366 14.35 14.86 -2.45
CA MET A 366 14.49 14.86 -1.00
C MET A 366 15.88 14.38 -0.56
N GLU A 367 16.34 13.24 -1.05
CA GLU A 367 17.61 12.64 -0.65
C GLU A 367 18.83 13.44 -1.10
N SER A 368 18.70 14.28 -2.14
CA SER A 368 19.76 15.21 -2.52
C SER A 368 20.02 16.30 -1.48
N VAL A 369 19.07 16.52 -0.59
CA VAL A 369 19.14 17.51 0.50
C VAL A 369 19.36 16.82 1.85
N LYS A 370 18.55 15.79 2.15
CA LYS A 370 18.54 15.13 3.45
C LYS A 370 18.33 13.64 3.28
N GLN A 371 19.33 12.85 3.69
CA GLN A 371 19.24 11.39 3.64
C GLN A 371 18.25 10.85 4.68
N GLY A 372 17.58 9.75 4.35
CA GLY A 372 16.63 9.08 5.24
C GLY A 372 15.28 9.78 5.38
N CYS A 373 14.92 10.61 4.41
CA CYS A 373 13.55 11.10 4.27
C CYS A 373 12.58 9.94 4.02
N LEU A 374 11.37 10.05 4.57
CA LEU A 374 10.34 9.02 4.52
C LEU A 374 9.20 9.44 3.59
N ILE A 375 8.69 8.47 2.83
CA ILE A 375 7.46 8.62 2.04
C ILE A 375 6.48 7.56 2.50
N ASP A 376 5.34 7.99 3.04
CA ASP A 376 4.23 7.10 3.36
C ASP A 376 3.21 7.17 2.23
N LEU A 377 2.67 6.01 1.87
CA LEU A 377 1.62 5.89 0.87
C LEU A 377 0.29 5.52 1.52
N HIS A 378 -0.63 6.47 1.51
CA HIS A 378 -2.03 6.22 1.77
C HIS A 378 -2.73 5.94 0.44
N SER A 379 -3.45 4.85 0.39
CA SER A 379 -4.19 4.43 -0.80
C SER A 379 -5.29 3.42 -0.45
N ASN A 380 -6.03 2.98 -1.46
CA ASN A 380 -7.26 2.20 -1.31
C ASN A 380 -8.32 2.93 -0.49
N THR A 381 -8.53 4.18 -0.83
CA THR A 381 -9.66 5.00 -0.39
C THR A 381 -10.93 4.60 -1.16
N GLY A 382 -12.04 5.25 -0.86
CA GLY A 382 -13.26 5.10 -1.66
C GLY A 382 -13.10 5.47 -3.14
N PHE A 383 -12.01 6.14 -3.52
CA PHE A 383 -11.65 6.50 -4.90
C PHE A 383 -10.93 5.35 -5.61
N SER A 384 -10.07 4.64 -4.92
CA SER A 384 -9.32 3.48 -5.43
C SER A 384 -10.06 2.20 -5.08
N ARG A 385 -10.97 1.79 -5.92
CA ARG A 385 -11.85 0.65 -5.64
C ARG A 385 -11.28 -0.71 -6.06
N GLY A 386 -10.03 -0.75 -6.46
CA GLY A 386 -9.36 -1.96 -6.90
C GLY A 386 -8.45 -2.59 -5.84
N PRO A 387 -7.95 -3.79 -6.10
CA PRO A 387 -6.90 -4.40 -5.30
C PRO A 387 -5.64 -3.53 -5.24
N ALA A 388 -4.87 -3.67 -4.17
CA ALA A 388 -3.68 -2.86 -3.94
C ALA A 388 -2.55 -3.05 -4.96
N ASN A 389 -2.65 -4.05 -5.87
CA ASN A 389 -1.64 -4.30 -6.89
C ASN A 389 -1.39 -3.11 -7.83
N GLN A 390 -2.36 -2.22 -8.04
CA GLN A 390 -2.19 -0.99 -8.81
C GLN A 390 -1.11 -0.06 -8.24
N TYR A 391 -0.76 -0.20 -6.96
CA TYR A 391 0.25 0.63 -6.30
C TYR A 391 1.62 -0.04 -6.22
N THR A 392 1.74 -1.30 -6.61
CA THR A 392 2.98 -2.08 -6.47
C THR A 392 4.15 -1.45 -7.22
N GLU A 393 3.90 -0.76 -8.33
CA GLU A 393 4.94 -0.05 -9.10
C GLU A 393 5.61 1.08 -8.30
N PHE A 394 4.97 1.58 -7.23
CA PHE A 394 5.49 2.65 -6.37
C PHE A 394 6.24 2.15 -5.15
N PHE A 395 6.09 0.89 -4.78
CA PHE A 395 6.66 0.32 -3.57
C PHE A 395 8.19 0.48 -3.43
N PRO A 396 8.99 0.46 -4.51
CA PRO A 396 10.42 0.77 -4.40
C PRO A 396 10.72 2.14 -3.79
N TYR A 397 9.83 3.11 -3.92
CA TYR A 397 10.05 4.50 -3.53
C TYR A 397 9.37 4.92 -2.24
N VAL A 398 8.53 4.09 -1.65
CA VAL A 398 7.80 4.37 -0.41
C VAL A 398 8.38 3.57 0.76
N ASP A 399 8.12 4.01 1.98
CA ASP A 399 8.66 3.40 3.20
C ASP A 399 7.59 2.72 4.05
N LYS A 400 6.35 3.21 4.01
CA LYS A 400 5.24 2.66 4.79
C LYS A 400 3.93 2.74 4.03
N LEU A 401 3.08 1.72 4.24
CA LEU A 401 1.75 1.65 3.66
C LEU A 401 0.67 1.98 4.70
N TRP A 402 -0.25 2.86 4.32
CA TRP A 402 -1.46 3.21 5.06
C TRP A 402 -2.68 2.81 4.23
N PHE A 403 -2.72 1.53 3.84
CA PHE A 403 -3.81 1.00 3.05
C PHE A 403 -5.02 0.67 3.92
N GLY A 404 -6.21 0.78 3.34
CA GLY A 404 -7.39 0.19 3.89
C GLY A 404 -8.45 1.15 4.41
N GLU A 405 -8.50 2.42 4.01
CA GLU A 405 -9.63 3.30 4.34
C GLU A 405 -10.96 2.74 3.84
N SER A 406 -10.92 1.98 2.74
CA SER A 406 -12.06 1.26 2.17
C SER A 406 -12.08 -0.23 2.50
N PHE A 407 -11.14 -0.74 3.32
CA PHE A 407 -11.11 -2.14 3.72
C PHE A 407 -12.07 -2.41 4.89
N LEU A 408 -12.82 -3.49 4.77
CA LEU A 408 -13.53 -4.08 5.89
C LEU A 408 -12.61 -5.11 6.56
N TYR A 409 -11.77 -4.65 7.47
CA TYR A 409 -10.73 -5.46 8.10
C TYR A 409 -11.28 -6.76 8.70
N ASP A 410 -12.47 -6.75 9.28
CA ASP A 410 -13.12 -7.95 9.83
C ASP A 410 -13.61 -8.94 8.75
N LYS A 411 -13.63 -8.54 7.48
CA LYS A 411 -14.02 -9.43 6.37
C LYS A 411 -12.83 -9.94 5.58
N MET A 412 -11.66 -9.41 5.80
CA MET A 412 -10.44 -9.81 5.10
C MET A 412 -10.00 -11.21 5.53
N THR A 413 -9.53 -11.99 4.57
CA THR A 413 -8.87 -13.29 4.82
C THR A 413 -7.43 -13.09 5.28
N PRO A 414 -6.77 -14.09 5.90
CA PRO A 414 -5.36 -14.01 6.24
C PRO A 414 -4.47 -13.65 5.04
N ALA A 415 -4.72 -14.25 3.88
CA ALA A 415 -3.97 -13.97 2.66
C ALA A 415 -4.20 -12.54 2.16
N ASN A 416 -5.43 -12.04 2.25
CA ASN A 416 -5.76 -10.67 1.86
C ASN A 416 -5.02 -9.66 2.76
N TRP A 417 -5.01 -9.86 4.08
CA TRP A 417 -4.22 -9.07 5.01
C TRP A 417 -2.73 -9.05 4.66
N LEU A 418 -2.15 -10.23 4.42
CA LEU A 418 -0.72 -10.36 4.12
C LEU A 418 -0.34 -9.63 2.84
N VAL A 419 -1.13 -9.83 1.78
CA VAL A 419 -0.76 -9.38 0.43
C VAL A 419 -1.20 -7.94 0.14
N GLU A 420 -2.33 -7.46 0.72
CA GLU A 420 -2.84 -6.14 0.36
C GLU A 420 -2.56 -5.04 1.38
N SER A 421 -2.38 -5.34 2.66
CA SER A 421 -2.25 -4.28 3.66
C SER A 421 -0.96 -4.30 4.45
N SER A 422 -0.36 -5.47 4.68
CA SER A 422 0.81 -5.58 5.56
C SER A 422 2.10 -5.00 4.99
N GLY A 423 2.26 -5.02 3.67
CA GLY A 423 3.52 -4.67 3.00
C GLY A 423 4.61 -5.73 3.06
N ILE A 424 4.46 -6.76 3.90
CA ILE A 424 5.49 -7.76 4.19
C ILE A 424 6.07 -8.41 2.92
N PRO A 425 5.26 -8.93 1.96
CA PRO A 425 5.79 -9.57 0.75
C PRO A 425 6.59 -8.61 -0.15
N PHE A 426 6.47 -7.33 0.08
CA PHE A 426 7.13 -6.29 -0.71
C PHE A 426 8.35 -5.68 -0.02
N GLY A 427 8.65 -6.10 1.22
CA GLY A 427 9.73 -5.54 2.03
C GLY A 427 9.35 -4.20 2.67
N LEU A 428 8.05 -3.93 2.78
CA LEU A 428 7.49 -2.75 3.42
C LEU A 428 6.79 -3.11 4.72
N THR A 429 6.45 -2.11 5.50
CA THR A 429 5.58 -2.23 6.66
C THR A 429 4.28 -1.46 6.43
N GLY A 430 3.20 -1.94 7.02
CA GLY A 430 1.89 -1.31 6.93
C GLY A 430 1.32 -1.00 8.31
N ASP A 431 0.33 -0.10 8.33
CA ASP A 431 -0.56 0.09 9.48
C ASP A 431 -2.00 0.29 9.00
N MET A 432 -2.94 0.07 9.91
CA MET A 432 -4.36 0.20 9.59
C MET A 432 -4.78 1.67 9.59
N LEU A 433 -5.57 2.05 8.59
CA LEU A 433 -6.34 3.28 8.67
C LEU A 433 -7.50 3.12 9.67
N TYR A 434 -8.13 4.22 10.04
CA TYR A 434 -9.01 4.30 11.20
C TYR A 434 -10.31 3.49 11.13
N ARG A 435 -10.99 3.45 10.01
CA ARG A 435 -12.30 2.78 9.91
C ARG A 435 -12.17 1.26 9.84
N GLY A 436 -12.82 0.57 10.76
CA GLY A 436 -12.87 -0.88 10.78
C GLY A 436 -11.55 -1.55 11.11
N GLY A 437 -10.56 -0.84 11.67
CA GLY A 437 -9.34 -1.44 12.16
C GLY A 437 -9.63 -2.59 13.13
N ASN A 438 -8.84 -3.66 13.05
CA ASN A 438 -8.96 -4.81 13.94
C ASN A 438 -7.62 -5.05 14.66
N ALA A 439 -7.58 -4.69 15.95
CA ALA A 439 -6.36 -4.74 16.73
C ALA A 439 -5.79 -6.15 16.88
N TRP A 440 -6.64 -7.18 16.99
CA TRP A 440 -6.16 -8.57 17.12
C TRP A 440 -5.61 -9.13 15.82
N LEU A 441 -6.31 -8.91 14.69
CA LEU A 441 -5.87 -9.45 13.40
C LEU A 441 -4.66 -8.67 12.86
N GLY A 442 -4.65 -7.34 13.02
CA GLY A 442 -3.54 -6.49 12.56
C GLY A 442 -2.20 -6.82 13.23
N MET A 443 -2.21 -7.15 14.52
CA MET A 443 -0.97 -7.48 15.25
C MET A 443 -0.28 -8.74 14.78
N GLN A 444 -0.97 -9.62 14.06
CA GLN A 444 -0.33 -10.77 13.43
C GLN A 444 0.71 -10.35 12.37
N TYR A 445 0.55 -9.15 11.82
CA TYR A 445 1.45 -8.55 10.84
C TYR A 445 2.29 -7.40 11.44
N GLY A 446 2.25 -7.23 12.75
CA GLY A 446 2.91 -6.12 13.43
C GLY A 446 2.22 -4.77 13.25
N MET A 447 0.97 -4.76 12.79
CA MET A 447 0.22 -3.55 12.48
C MET A 447 -0.57 -3.05 13.67
N THR A 448 -0.63 -1.72 13.82
CA THR A 448 -1.59 -1.03 14.68
C THR A 448 -2.40 -0.01 13.89
N VAL A 449 -3.33 0.66 14.54
CA VAL A 449 -4.14 1.68 13.89
C VAL A 449 -3.46 3.04 13.93
N ARG A 450 -3.88 3.92 13.04
CA ARG A 450 -3.44 5.31 12.97
C ARG A 450 -3.77 6.07 14.26
N TYR A 451 -2.76 6.50 14.99
CA TYR A 451 -2.92 7.27 16.22
C TYR A 451 -2.82 8.79 15.91
N PRO A 452 -3.68 9.66 16.47
CA PRO A 452 -4.78 9.39 17.41
C PRO A 452 -6.18 9.20 16.75
N TRP A 453 -6.27 8.70 15.55
CA TRP A 453 -7.51 8.49 14.80
C TRP A 453 -8.21 7.16 15.12
N TYR A 454 -7.98 6.60 16.30
CA TYR A 454 -8.45 5.25 16.66
C TYR A 454 -9.90 5.19 17.15
N THR A 455 -10.61 6.30 17.19
CA THR A 455 -11.94 6.40 17.83
C THR A 455 -13.09 5.79 17.02
N GLU A 456 -12.88 5.50 15.75
CA GLU A 456 -13.88 4.88 14.89
C GLU A 456 -13.47 3.43 14.55
N GLY A 457 -14.24 2.45 15.04
CA GLY A 457 -14.08 1.04 14.71
C GLY A 457 -12.88 0.33 15.32
N VAL A 458 -12.10 1.00 16.15
CA VAL A 458 -10.91 0.44 16.80
C VAL A 458 -11.24 -0.09 18.17
N ASN A 459 -10.69 -1.27 18.48
CA ASN A 459 -11.02 -1.97 19.69
C ASN A 459 -10.21 -1.53 20.92
N CYS A 460 -9.09 -0.84 20.73
CA CYS A 460 -8.31 -0.27 21.84
C CYS A 460 -7.42 0.91 21.39
N ASP A 461 -6.99 1.70 22.35
CA ASP A 461 -5.94 2.69 22.16
C ASP A 461 -4.61 1.97 21.80
N PRO A 462 -4.00 2.24 20.63
CA PRO A 462 -2.79 1.54 20.20
C PRO A 462 -1.62 1.68 21.18
N ARG A 463 -1.59 2.74 21.99
CA ARG A 463 -0.56 2.93 23.04
C ARG A 463 -0.57 1.82 24.08
N GLN A 464 -1.72 1.17 24.31
CA GLN A 464 -1.80 0.04 25.26
C GLN A 464 -1.11 -1.21 24.66
N VAL A 465 -1.20 -1.41 23.35
CA VAL A 465 -0.47 -2.46 22.63
C VAL A 465 1.03 -2.14 22.62
N TRP A 466 1.40 -0.89 22.36
CA TRP A 466 2.79 -0.45 22.36
C TRP A 466 3.49 -0.69 23.70
N LYS A 467 2.79 -0.51 24.84
CA LYS A 467 3.30 -0.85 26.17
C LYS A 467 3.63 -2.34 26.31
N VAL A 468 2.78 -3.20 25.77
CA VAL A 468 3.03 -4.67 25.76
C VAL A 468 4.24 -4.98 24.90
N TRP A 469 4.36 -4.38 23.73
CA TRP A 469 5.50 -4.53 22.84
C TRP A 469 6.81 -4.09 23.51
N ASP A 470 6.82 -2.95 24.18
CA ASP A 470 8.00 -2.43 24.87
C ASP A 470 8.41 -3.33 26.04
N SER A 471 7.44 -3.77 26.85
CA SER A 471 7.72 -4.68 27.97
C SER A 471 8.26 -6.04 27.51
N PHE A 472 7.84 -6.50 26.35
CA PHE A 472 8.39 -7.68 25.70
C PHE A 472 9.76 -7.41 25.05
N GLY A 473 9.99 -6.20 24.56
CA GLY A 473 11.14 -5.82 23.74
C GLY A 473 11.02 -6.33 22.30
N ILE A 474 9.86 -6.12 21.70
CA ILE A 474 9.48 -6.66 20.37
C ILE A 474 10.40 -6.17 19.24
N ALA A 475 10.97 -4.98 19.37
CA ALA A 475 11.85 -4.38 18.37
C ALA A 475 13.10 -5.23 18.03
N ASP A 476 13.50 -6.09 18.97
CA ASP A 476 14.64 -7.01 18.80
C ASP A 476 14.18 -8.48 18.70
N ALA A 477 12.91 -8.74 18.46
CA ALA A 477 12.36 -10.07 18.29
C ALA A 477 12.40 -10.49 16.82
N ALA A 478 12.61 -11.79 16.59
CA ALA A 478 12.39 -12.39 15.28
C ALA A 478 10.88 -12.61 15.10
N MET A 479 10.31 -12.09 14.03
CA MET A 479 8.92 -12.36 13.63
C MET A 479 8.88 -13.68 12.86
N LEU A 480 8.06 -14.62 13.32
CA LEU A 480 7.83 -15.95 12.72
C LEU A 480 6.34 -16.00 12.36
N GLY A 481 6.04 -15.73 11.09
CA GLY A 481 4.68 -15.59 10.60
C GLY A 481 3.95 -16.93 10.46
N PHE A 482 2.65 -16.94 10.61
CA PHE A 482 1.82 -18.12 10.33
C PHE A 482 1.81 -18.52 8.84
N TRP A 483 2.28 -17.64 7.97
CA TRP A 483 2.37 -17.82 6.52
C TRP A 483 3.65 -18.53 6.08
N GLU A 484 4.59 -18.76 6.98
CA GLU A 484 5.79 -19.56 6.73
C GLU A 484 5.41 -21.01 6.36
N GLU A 485 6.23 -21.66 5.55
CA GLU A 485 6.00 -23.06 5.16
C GLU A 485 5.95 -24.00 6.38
N HIS A 486 6.79 -23.70 7.38
CA HIS A 486 6.85 -24.41 8.65
C HIS A 486 6.70 -23.41 9.81
N PRO A 487 5.46 -22.99 10.15
CA PRO A 487 5.26 -21.98 11.17
C PRO A 487 5.66 -22.50 12.55
N ALA A 488 6.41 -21.68 13.30
CA ALA A 488 6.87 -22.02 14.65
C ALA A 488 5.72 -22.31 15.63
N VAL A 489 4.54 -21.75 15.38
CA VAL A 489 3.32 -22.00 16.15
C VAL A 489 2.13 -22.06 15.20
N SER A 490 1.30 -23.08 15.36
CA SER A 490 0.01 -23.21 14.68
C SER A 490 -1.09 -23.56 15.68
N THR A 491 -2.32 -23.68 15.21
CA THR A 491 -3.47 -24.05 16.07
C THR A 491 -4.18 -25.29 15.54
N SER A 492 -5.04 -25.88 16.38
CA SER A 492 -5.89 -27.02 16.00
C SER A 492 -7.06 -26.64 15.09
N ASP A 493 -7.27 -25.37 14.77
CA ASP A 493 -8.33 -24.88 13.87
C ASP A 493 -7.74 -23.91 12.84
N GLU A 494 -7.91 -24.21 11.57
CA GLU A 494 -7.34 -23.42 10.45
C GLU A 494 -7.87 -21.97 10.38
N ALA A 495 -9.04 -21.69 10.96
CA ALA A 495 -9.57 -20.33 11.02
C ALA A 495 -8.86 -19.44 12.05
N VAL A 496 -8.04 -20.02 12.91
CA VAL A 496 -7.28 -19.29 13.93
C VAL A 496 -5.79 -19.34 13.60
N LYS A 497 -5.20 -18.20 13.33
CA LYS A 497 -3.79 -18.05 12.95
C LYS A 497 -2.96 -17.51 14.10
N VAL A 498 -1.67 -17.80 14.11
CA VAL A 498 -0.72 -17.35 15.14
C VAL A 498 0.58 -16.91 14.52
N THR A 499 0.96 -15.67 14.76
CA THR A 499 2.32 -15.18 14.51
C THR A 499 3.08 -15.15 15.84
N ALA A 500 4.31 -15.64 15.84
CA ALA A 500 5.18 -15.65 17.01
C ALA A 500 6.30 -14.61 16.87
N TYR A 501 6.54 -13.86 17.94
CA TYR A 501 7.69 -12.97 18.08
C TYR A 501 8.65 -13.57 19.08
N ARG A 502 9.79 -14.05 18.59
CA ARG A 502 10.74 -14.83 19.38
C ARG A 502 11.91 -13.98 19.87
N LYS A 503 12.20 -14.12 21.16
CA LYS A 503 13.43 -13.63 21.79
C LYS A 503 14.07 -14.79 22.59
N PRO A 504 15.37 -14.71 22.91
CA PRO A 504 15.96 -15.70 23.82
C PRO A 504 15.17 -15.80 25.13
N GLY A 505 14.71 -17.03 25.45
CA GLY A 505 13.99 -17.36 26.67
C GLY A 505 12.52 -16.93 26.75
N LYS A 506 11.96 -16.29 25.73
CA LYS A 506 10.52 -15.90 25.70
C LYS A 506 9.97 -15.72 24.31
N VAL A 507 8.67 -15.92 24.15
CA VAL A 507 7.94 -15.68 22.89
C VAL A 507 6.66 -14.88 23.20
N LEU A 508 6.32 -13.95 22.32
CA LEU A 508 5.00 -13.31 22.30
C LEU A 508 4.23 -13.87 21.11
N LEU A 509 3.05 -14.42 21.37
CA LEU A 509 2.12 -14.90 20.35
C LEU A 509 1.07 -13.83 20.05
N SER A 510 0.84 -13.57 18.79
CA SER A 510 -0.33 -12.84 18.30
C SER A 510 -1.29 -13.84 17.67
N LEU A 511 -2.40 -14.10 18.34
CA LEU A 511 -3.44 -15.05 17.94
C LEU A 511 -4.62 -14.30 17.35
N GLY A 512 -5.17 -14.76 16.23
CA GLY A 512 -6.34 -14.13 15.60
C GLY A 512 -7.31 -15.16 15.01
N ASN A 513 -8.59 -15.00 15.33
CA ASN A 513 -9.69 -15.79 14.79
C ASN A 513 -10.32 -15.08 13.58
N TYR A 514 -10.16 -15.64 12.40
CA TYR A 514 -10.70 -15.11 11.14
C TYR A 514 -12.13 -15.57 10.84
N SER A 515 -12.79 -16.29 11.75
CA SER A 515 -14.16 -16.75 11.57
C SER A 515 -15.18 -15.89 12.31
N ASP A 516 -16.45 -16.04 11.96
CA ASP A 516 -17.60 -15.42 12.62
C ASP A 516 -18.13 -16.29 13.80
N GLU A 517 -17.36 -17.32 14.21
CA GLU A 517 -17.72 -18.25 15.28
C GLU A 517 -16.72 -18.18 16.44
N VAL A 518 -17.20 -18.53 17.64
CA VAL A 518 -16.31 -18.81 18.77
C VAL A 518 -15.52 -20.09 18.47
N LYS A 519 -14.22 -20.03 18.62
CA LYS A 519 -13.32 -21.18 18.44
C LYS A 519 -12.64 -21.54 19.76
N THR A 520 -12.53 -22.83 20.01
CA THR A 520 -11.73 -23.38 21.10
C THR A 520 -10.56 -24.15 20.47
N ILE A 521 -9.36 -23.66 20.69
CA ILE A 521 -8.16 -24.19 20.02
C ILE A 521 -7.13 -24.68 21.02
N LYS A 522 -6.23 -25.52 20.53
CA LYS A 522 -4.96 -25.84 21.19
C LYS A 522 -3.82 -25.31 20.34
N LEU A 523 -2.76 -24.86 20.98
CA LEU A 523 -1.53 -24.47 20.31
C LEU A 523 -0.69 -25.71 19.97
N ASN A 524 -0.16 -25.73 18.76
CA ASN A 524 0.87 -26.67 18.32
C ASN A 524 2.16 -25.86 18.20
N ILE A 525 3.09 -26.06 19.12
CA ILE A 525 4.31 -25.27 19.26
C ILE A 525 5.50 -26.12 18.83
N ASP A 526 6.26 -25.61 17.89
CA ASP A 526 7.59 -26.14 17.56
C ASP A 526 8.59 -25.62 18.60
N TRP A 527 8.94 -26.46 19.55
CA TRP A 527 9.81 -26.11 20.67
C TRP A 527 11.26 -25.85 20.23
N GLU A 528 11.72 -26.50 19.17
CA GLU A 528 13.04 -26.26 18.60
C GLU A 528 13.10 -24.86 17.97
N GLN A 529 12.13 -24.52 17.13
CA GLN A 529 12.06 -23.18 16.52
C GLN A 529 11.87 -22.08 17.54
N THR A 530 11.07 -22.29 18.59
CA THR A 530 10.87 -21.31 19.67
C THR A 530 12.06 -21.20 20.60
N GLY A 531 12.88 -22.25 20.70
CA GLY A 531 14.03 -22.31 21.61
C GLY A 531 13.66 -22.37 23.07
N LEU A 532 12.47 -22.91 23.41
CA LEU A 532 11.94 -22.99 24.76
C LEU A 532 11.76 -24.44 25.22
N ASP A 533 11.87 -24.68 26.53
CA ASP A 533 11.55 -25.96 27.16
C ASP A 533 10.09 -25.98 27.64
N PRO A 534 9.22 -26.86 27.11
CA PRO A 534 7.81 -26.92 27.49
C PRO A 534 7.57 -27.19 28.98
N GLN A 535 8.52 -27.80 29.67
CA GLN A 535 8.38 -28.09 31.10
C GLN A 535 8.63 -26.86 31.99
N GLN A 536 9.34 -25.88 31.46
CA GLN A 536 9.78 -24.70 32.22
C GLN A 536 8.99 -23.44 31.92
N VAL A 537 7.99 -23.50 31.02
CA VAL A 537 7.24 -22.30 30.59
C VAL A 537 5.75 -22.41 30.88
N LYS A 538 5.10 -21.26 30.92
CA LYS A 538 3.65 -21.09 30.99
C LYS A 538 3.15 -20.09 29.95
N LEU A 539 1.85 -20.10 29.70
CA LEU A 539 1.15 -19.12 28.85
C LEU A 539 0.53 -18.03 29.72
N MET A 540 0.78 -16.77 29.39
CA MET A 540 0.20 -15.65 30.11
C MET A 540 -0.21 -14.53 29.13
N ALA A 541 -1.49 -14.19 29.11
CA ALA A 541 -1.99 -13.00 28.43
C ALA A 541 -1.95 -11.81 29.39
N PRO A 542 -1.27 -10.70 29.03
CA PRO A 542 -1.35 -9.48 29.83
C PRO A 542 -2.74 -8.84 29.72
N GLY A 543 -3.18 -8.14 30.74
CA GLY A 543 -4.35 -7.29 30.65
C GLY A 543 -4.07 -6.09 29.75
N ILE A 544 -4.92 -5.87 28.75
CA ILE A 544 -4.87 -4.72 27.84
C ILE A 544 -6.26 -4.06 27.86
N PRO A 545 -6.37 -2.81 28.33
CA PRO A 545 -7.65 -2.10 28.38
C PRO A 545 -8.38 -2.15 27.02
N ASP A 546 -9.69 -2.37 27.07
CA ASP A 546 -10.62 -2.46 25.94
C ASP A 546 -10.29 -3.58 24.91
N MET A 547 -9.29 -4.42 25.18
CA MET A 547 -8.86 -5.47 24.27
C MET A 547 -8.93 -6.88 24.91
N GLN A 548 -8.21 -7.13 25.99
CA GLN A 548 -8.16 -8.43 26.64
C GLN A 548 -7.92 -8.35 28.14
N GLN A 549 -8.43 -9.33 28.87
CA GLN A 549 -8.19 -9.49 30.32
C GLN A 549 -6.92 -10.28 30.56
N ALA A 550 -6.26 -10.03 31.70
CA ALA A 550 -5.15 -10.86 32.15
C ALA A 550 -5.63 -12.29 32.41
N THR A 551 -4.93 -13.27 31.81
CA THR A 551 -5.29 -14.68 31.90
C THR A 551 -4.03 -15.55 31.84
N GLU A 552 -4.02 -16.65 32.58
CA GLU A 552 -2.95 -17.66 32.50
C GLU A 552 -3.53 -19.01 32.08
N TRP A 553 -2.74 -19.78 31.34
CA TRP A 553 -3.08 -21.13 30.94
C TRP A 553 -1.88 -22.08 31.09
N ASP A 554 -2.19 -23.33 31.36
CA ASP A 554 -1.23 -24.39 31.14
C ASP A 554 -0.92 -24.54 29.65
N ILE A 555 0.28 -25.00 29.32
CA ILE A 555 0.79 -25.04 27.94
C ILE A 555 -0.09 -25.83 26.96
N ASN A 556 -0.82 -26.83 27.44
CA ASN A 556 -1.71 -27.68 26.65
C ASN A 556 -3.20 -27.36 26.84
N ALA A 557 -3.51 -26.31 27.61
CA ALA A 557 -4.89 -25.93 27.87
C ALA A 557 -5.58 -25.42 26.60
N PRO A 558 -6.88 -25.66 26.44
CA PRO A 558 -7.64 -25.07 25.36
C PRO A 558 -7.81 -23.55 25.58
N ILE A 559 -7.68 -22.78 24.48
CA ILE A 559 -7.84 -21.34 24.47
C ILE A 559 -9.10 -21.01 23.68
N VAL A 560 -10.00 -20.24 24.27
CA VAL A 560 -11.22 -19.78 23.63
C VAL A 560 -10.97 -18.44 22.95
N THR A 561 -11.34 -18.31 21.70
CA THR A 561 -11.25 -17.07 20.92
C THR A 561 -12.63 -16.66 20.40
N ALA A 562 -13.02 -15.43 20.67
CA ALA A 562 -14.25 -14.87 20.13
C ALA A 562 -14.15 -14.59 18.62
N PRO A 563 -15.27 -14.49 17.91
CA PRO A 563 -15.31 -14.15 16.50
C PRO A 563 -14.52 -12.86 16.20
N ARG A 564 -13.66 -12.91 15.17
CA ARG A 564 -12.87 -11.75 14.71
C ARG A 564 -11.97 -11.11 15.78
N LYS A 565 -11.72 -11.83 16.90
CA LYS A 565 -10.85 -11.43 17.99
C LYS A 565 -9.71 -12.44 18.18
N GLY A 566 -8.88 -12.22 19.15
CA GLY A 566 -7.76 -13.09 19.45
C GLY A 566 -7.14 -12.79 20.81
N TRP A 567 -5.83 -13.02 20.90
CA TRP A 567 -5.05 -12.84 22.12
C TRP A 567 -3.62 -12.41 21.81
N LEU A 568 -3.05 -11.57 22.67
CA LEU A 568 -1.60 -11.49 22.85
C LEU A 568 -1.21 -12.35 24.03
N ILE A 569 -0.35 -13.34 23.83
CA ILE A 569 0.02 -14.32 24.84
C ILE A 569 1.55 -14.42 24.92
N TYR A 570 2.09 -14.25 26.12
CA TYR A 570 3.49 -14.57 26.38
C TYR A 570 3.66 -16.08 26.63
N ILE A 571 4.72 -16.67 26.06
CA ILE A 571 5.32 -17.90 26.55
C ILE A 571 6.56 -17.48 27.34
N ILE A 572 6.52 -17.63 28.65
CA ILE A 572 7.54 -17.15 29.58
C ILE A 572 7.89 -18.23 30.62
N PRO A 573 9.07 -18.16 31.25
CA PRO A 573 9.40 -19.06 32.37
C PRO A 573 8.33 -19.04 33.47
N LYS A 574 8.15 -20.23 34.11
CA LYS A 574 7.25 -20.43 35.26
C LYS A 574 7.68 -19.63 36.45
#